data_ceb85f593c20336e5966a0fd4cf83b94
#
_entry.id   ceb85f593c20336e5966a0fd4cf83b94
#
_cell.length_a   1.000
_cell.length_b   1.000
_cell.length_c   1.000
_cell.angle_alpha   90.00
_cell.angle_beta   90.00
_cell.angle_gamma   90.00
#
_symmetry.space_group_name_H-M   'P 1'
#
loop_
_entity.id
_entity.type
_entity.pdbx_description
1 polymer ?
#
loop_
_entity_poly.entity_id
_entity_poly.type
_entity_poly.pdbx_seq_one_letter_code
_entity_poly.pdbx_strand_id
1 'polypeptide(L)'
;MGAATVSGLVVGAGYALVALGIVLIYKATRQFNFAQGEIGTVATFVAWMLLERDLGWPISGVIAVLTGVAMGLAIERFIVRPLARSPQVTVLVATAGVALLAIALQIIIGEAKLRAITPMLSGDNFSVFGAVVKPQDLMIIAGLAVTGVVLVLFFRSPVGTALLATSQEPTAARIAGIDINQMSMLVWGVAALFGALAGLLFAPIDAFTPGFMTQRRLIPGFTAAVIGGITSLPGAVVGGFAIGLIESYFGHLLGETIRGADGLGVLAALLAVLVIRPQGLLGKAA
;
A
#
# COMPACT_ATOMS: atom_id res chain seq x y z
N MET A 1 -11.72 -20.68 -13.54
CA MET A 1 -10.29 -20.35 -13.68
C MET A 1 -10.08 -18.96 -14.28
N GLY A 2 -10.62 -18.64 -15.47
CA GLY A 2 -10.46 -17.30 -16.09
C GLY A 2 -10.90 -16.15 -15.17
N ALA A 3 -12.07 -16.29 -14.52
CA ALA A 3 -12.56 -15.32 -13.57
C ALA A 3 -11.61 -15.09 -12.37
N ALA A 4 -11.04 -16.18 -11.81
CA ALA A 4 -10.08 -16.08 -10.72
C ALA A 4 -8.79 -15.38 -11.16
N THR A 5 -8.33 -15.60 -12.39
CA THR A 5 -7.15 -14.91 -12.94
C THR A 5 -7.40 -13.40 -13.04
N VAL A 6 -8.51 -12.99 -13.62
CA VAL A 6 -8.85 -11.57 -13.78
C VAL A 6 -9.01 -10.88 -12.42
N SER A 7 -9.77 -11.48 -11.49
CA SER A 7 -9.92 -10.98 -10.14
C SER A 7 -8.56 -10.87 -9.41
N GLY A 8 -7.73 -11.93 -9.54
CA GLY A 8 -6.39 -11.94 -8.95
C GLY A 8 -5.47 -10.85 -9.48
N LEU A 9 -5.55 -10.53 -10.77
CA LEU A 9 -4.77 -9.43 -11.35
C LEU A 9 -5.23 -8.06 -10.85
N VAL A 10 -6.55 -7.84 -10.72
CA VAL A 10 -7.09 -6.58 -10.19
C VAL A 10 -6.68 -6.39 -8.73
N VAL A 11 -6.93 -7.39 -7.89
CA VAL A 11 -6.58 -7.34 -6.47
C VAL A 11 -5.06 -7.24 -6.30
N GLY A 12 -4.31 -7.98 -7.12
CA GLY A 12 -2.85 -7.96 -7.16
C GLY A 12 -2.27 -6.58 -7.52
N ALA A 13 -2.90 -5.86 -8.43
CA ALA A 13 -2.52 -4.48 -8.74
C ALA A 13 -2.66 -3.55 -7.52
N GLY A 14 -3.73 -3.72 -6.73
CA GLY A 14 -3.90 -2.99 -5.49
C GLY A 14 -2.87 -3.38 -4.42
N TYR A 15 -2.52 -4.67 -4.29
CA TYR A 15 -1.45 -5.11 -3.39
C TYR A 15 -0.09 -4.57 -3.81
N ALA A 16 0.16 -4.47 -5.11
CA ALA A 16 1.37 -3.84 -5.63
C ALA A 16 1.50 -2.37 -5.20
N LEU A 17 0.40 -1.59 -5.18
CA LEU A 17 0.40 -0.21 -4.66
C LEU A 17 0.80 -0.14 -3.18
N VAL A 18 0.22 -1.00 -2.35
CA VAL A 18 0.59 -1.08 -0.92
C VAL A 18 2.06 -1.50 -0.77
N ALA A 19 2.48 -2.54 -1.50
CA ALA A 19 3.85 -3.05 -1.49
C ALA A 19 4.87 -1.99 -1.95
N LEU A 20 4.56 -1.21 -2.98
CA LEU A 20 5.41 -0.11 -3.45
C LEU A 20 5.65 0.94 -2.35
N GLY A 21 4.63 1.29 -1.58
CA GLY A 21 4.78 2.20 -0.43
C GLY A 21 5.71 1.61 0.65
N ILE A 22 5.52 0.34 1.00
CA ILE A 22 6.35 -0.36 2.00
C ILE A 22 7.80 -0.46 1.52
N VAL A 23 8.02 -0.92 0.28
CA VAL A 23 9.35 -1.09 -0.31
C VAL A 23 10.07 0.25 -0.45
N LEU A 24 9.36 1.32 -0.81
CA LEU A 24 9.94 2.66 -0.96
C LEU A 24 10.51 3.17 0.38
N ILE A 25 9.72 3.08 1.47
CA ILE A 25 10.19 3.47 2.81
C ILE A 25 11.38 2.60 3.22
N TYR A 26 11.24 1.27 3.12
CA TYR A 26 12.31 0.37 3.54
C TYR A 26 13.61 0.57 2.75
N LYS A 27 13.51 0.75 1.43
CA LYS A 27 14.66 1.00 0.57
C LYS A 27 15.41 2.28 0.94
N ALA A 28 14.69 3.32 1.32
CA ALA A 28 15.27 4.63 1.63
C ALA A 28 15.75 4.76 3.08
N THR A 29 15.02 4.20 4.04
CA THR A 29 15.25 4.45 5.48
C THR A 29 15.56 3.20 6.28
N ARG A 30 15.48 2.01 5.67
CA ARG A 30 15.59 0.70 6.35
C ARG A 30 14.56 0.51 7.46
N GLN A 31 13.45 1.21 7.41
CA GLN A 31 12.38 1.17 8.41
C GLN A 31 11.11 0.62 7.79
N PHE A 32 10.26 -0.01 8.62
CA PHE A 32 8.92 -0.44 8.23
C PHE A 32 7.88 0.52 8.75
N ASN A 33 6.87 0.81 7.94
CA ASN A 33 5.70 1.60 8.33
C ASN A 33 4.47 0.68 8.46
N PHE A 34 4.12 0.32 9.68
CA PHE A 34 2.90 -0.45 9.94
C PHE A 34 1.63 0.41 9.92
N ALA A 35 1.76 1.74 9.92
CA ALA A 35 0.63 2.64 9.69
C ALA A 35 0.27 2.80 8.19
N GLN A 36 0.98 2.13 7.28
CA GLN A 36 0.76 2.25 5.82
C GLN A 36 -0.70 1.93 5.43
N GLY A 37 -1.29 0.90 6.03
CA GLY A 37 -2.70 0.56 5.82
C GLY A 37 -3.63 1.66 6.32
N GLU A 38 -3.36 2.21 7.52
CA GLU A 38 -4.23 3.23 8.09
C GLU A 38 -4.18 4.57 7.36
N ILE A 39 -3.08 4.90 6.72
CA ILE A 39 -3.03 6.06 5.81
C ILE A 39 -4.09 5.90 4.70
N GLY A 40 -4.23 4.69 4.14
CA GLY A 40 -5.27 4.38 3.17
C GLY A 40 -6.68 4.43 3.75
N THR A 41 -6.88 3.86 4.95
CA THR A 41 -8.19 3.89 5.63
C THR A 41 -8.60 5.32 5.96
N VAL A 42 -7.72 6.14 6.52
CA VAL A 42 -8.00 7.56 6.84
C VAL A 42 -8.36 8.34 5.59
N ALA A 43 -7.61 8.16 4.50
CA ALA A 43 -7.94 8.80 3.22
C ALA A 43 -9.34 8.38 2.73
N THR A 44 -9.68 7.08 2.83
CA THR A 44 -11.01 6.58 2.48
C THR A 44 -12.11 7.18 3.35
N PHE A 45 -11.91 7.28 4.66
CA PHE A 45 -12.87 7.92 5.57
C PHE A 45 -13.11 9.39 5.22
N VAL A 46 -12.05 10.14 4.93
CA VAL A 46 -12.17 11.53 4.51
C VAL A 46 -12.94 11.66 3.20
N ALA A 47 -12.63 10.82 2.20
CA ALA A 47 -13.36 10.81 0.94
C ALA A 47 -14.85 10.52 1.15
N TRP A 48 -15.16 9.49 1.95
CA TRP A 48 -16.55 9.13 2.29
C TRP A 48 -17.28 10.31 2.95
N MET A 49 -16.69 10.95 3.98
CA MET A 49 -17.28 12.09 4.67
C MET A 49 -17.58 13.28 3.74
N LEU A 50 -16.74 13.50 2.73
CA LEU A 50 -16.90 14.59 1.78
C LEU A 50 -17.95 14.25 0.72
N LEU A 51 -18.00 13.00 0.26
CA LEU A 51 -19.04 12.52 -0.67
C LEU A 51 -20.42 12.53 -0.04
N GLU A 52 -20.56 12.21 1.25
CA GLU A 52 -21.83 12.34 2.01
C GLU A 52 -22.31 13.80 2.11
N ARG A 53 -21.44 14.77 1.84
CA ARG A 53 -21.76 16.21 1.77
C ARG A 53 -21.93 16.69 0.33
N ASP A 54 -22.19 15.80 -0.61
CA ASP A 54 -22.38 16.10 -2.04
C ASP A 54 -21.16 16.74 -2.75
N LEU A 55 -19.97 16.67 -2.14
CA LEU A 55 -18.75 17.02 -2.81
C LEU A 55 -18.35 15.90 -3.77
N GLY A 56 -18.27 16.21 -5.05
CA GLY A 56 -17.95 15.21 -6.08
C GLY A 56 -16.57 14.53 -5.88
N TRP A 57 -16.36 13.38 -6.51
CA TRP A 57 -15.14 12.58 -6.42
C TRP A 57 -13.84 13.36 -6.69
N PRO A 58 -13.75 14.29 -7.67
CA PRO A 58 -12.49 15.01 -7.90
C PRO A 58 -12.01 15.80 -6.68
N ILE A 59 -12.91 16.51 -6.02
CA ILE A 59 -12.58 17.31 -4.83
C ILE A 59 -12.33 16.40 -3.63
N SER A 60 -13.23 15.45 -3.40
CA SER A 60 -13.14 14.49 -2.29
C SER A 60 -11.87 13.65 -2.37
N GLY A 61 -11.52 13.16 -3.55
CA GLY A 61 -10.31 12.36 -3.78
C GLY A 61 -9.03 13.15 -3.55
N VAL A 62 -8.95 14.38 -4.05
CA VAL A 62 -7.76 15.23 -3.84
C VAL A 62 -7.56 15.54 -2.35
N ILE A 63 -8.61 15.96 -1.64
CA ILE A 63 -8.52 16.25 -0.20
C ILE A 63 -8.16 14.99 0.59
N ALA A 64 -8.74 13.85 0.26
CA ALA A 64 -8.43 12.57 0.90
C ALA A 64 -6.96 12.16 0.71
N VAL A 65 -6.44 12.27 -0.52
CA VAL A 65 -5.03 12.00 -0.82
C VAL A 65 -4.12 12.95 -0.05
N LEU A 66 -4.41 14.26 -0.05
CA LEU A 66 -3.63 15.24 0.70
C LEU A 66 -3.64 14.96 2.20
N THR A 67 -4.77 14.52 2.75
CA THR A 67 -4.86 14.11 4.17
C THR A 67 -3.98 12.89 4.45
N GLY A 68 -3.99 11.88 3.57
CA GLY A 68 -3.09 10.73 3.70
C GLY A 68 -1.62 11.11 3.63
N VAL A 69 -1.25 11.98 2.69
CA VAL A 69 0.12 12.52 2.57
C VAL A 69 0.50 13.30 3.83
N ALA A 70 -0.36 14.19 4.31
CA ALA A 70 -0.13 14.95 5.53
C ALA A 70 0.08 14.03 6.75
N MET A 71 -0.70 12.96 6.86
CA MET A 71 -0.52 11.93 7.90
C MET A 71 0.85 11.26 7.79
N GLY A 72 1.29 10.87 6.59
CA GLY A 72 2.62 10.28 6.38
C GLY A 72 3.77 11.22 6.74
N LEU A 73 3.66 12.49 6.35
CA LEU A 73 4.61 13.54 6.72
C LEU A 73 4.65 13.78 8.24
N ALA A 74 3.47 13.77 8.89
CA ALA A 74 3.35 13.91 10.34
C ALA A 74 3.99 12.73 11.07
N ILE A 75 3.76 11.49 10.61
CA ILE A 75 4.39 10.29 11.17
C ILE A 75 5.93 10.41 11.07
N GLU A 76 6.45 10.78 9.91
CA GLU A 76 7.90 10.98 9.76
C GLU A 76 8.42 12.05 10.71
N ARG A 77 7.80 13.23 10.73
CA ARG A 77 8.28 14.39 11.48
C ARG A 77 8.24 14.20 12.98
N PHE A 78 7.14 13.66 13.50
CA PHE A 78 6.87 13.63 14.94
C PHE A 78 7.18 12.28 15.60
N ILE A 79 7.29 11.21 14.84
CA ILE A 79 7.48 9.86 15.38
C ILE A 79 8.79 9.25 14.86
N VAL A 80 8.97 9.14 13.55
CA VAL A 80 10.11 8.44 12.96
C VAL A 80 11.41 9.21 13.15
N ARG A 81 11.40 10.50 12.87
CA ARG A 81 12.58 11.36 12.98
C ARG A 81 13.14 11.43 14.40
N PRO A 82 12.36 11.61 15.47
CA PRO A 82 12.87 11.52 16.84
C PRO A 82 13.45 10.15 17.20
N LEU A 83 12.91 9.08 16.60
CA LEU A 83 13.32 7.70 16.79
C LEU A 83 14.40 7.23 15.81
N ALA A 84 14.97 8.10 14.98
CA ALA A 84 15.92 7.73 13.91
C ALA A 84 17.22 7.05 14.44
N ARG A 85 17.56 7.24 15.71
CA ARG A 85 18.70 6.60 16.37
C ARG A 85 18.32 5.37 17.20
N SER A 86 17.03 5.06 17.30
CA SER A 86 16.52 3.91 18.03
C SER A 86 16.61 2.63 17.20
N PRO A 87 16.57 1.43 17.81
CA PRO A 87 16.48 0.17 17.09
C PRO A 87 15.28 0.16 16.13
N GLN A 88 15.39 -0.53 15.00
CA GLN A 88 14.33 -0.63 13.99
C GLN A 88 12.99 -1.11 14.57
N VAL A 89 13.04 -2.01 15.56
CA VAL A 89 11.85 -2.53 16.26
C VAL A 89 11.07 -1.41 16.97
N THR A 90 11.76 -0.39 17.50
CA THR A 90 11.11 0.75 18.17
C THR A 90 10.24 1.54 17.19
N VAL A 91 10.75 1.82 15.99
CA VAL A 91 10.00 2.52 14.94
C VAL A 91 8.82 1.67 14.45
N LEU A 92 9.02 0.37 14.30
CA LEU A 92 7.97 -0.57 13.94
C LEU A 92 6.83 -0.54 14.95
N VAL A 93 7.12 -0.67 16.25
CA VAL A 93 6.13 -0.62 17.34
C VAL A 93 5.45 0.75 17.39
N ALA A 94 6.21 1.85 17.23
CA ALA A 94 5.64 3.19 17.22
C ALA A 94 4.66 3.39 16.07
N THR A 95 4.99 2.95 14.84
CA THR A 95 4.07 3.05 13.69
C THR A 95 2.86 2.13 13.82
N ALA A 96 2.99 0.96 14.46
CA ALA A 96 1.85 0.12 14.81
C ALA A 96 0.95 0.81 15.85
N GLY A 97 1.53 1.51 16.82
CA GLY A 97 0.79 2.34 17.79
C GLY A 97 0.00 3.46 17.10
N VAL A 98 0.60 4.10 16.07
CA VAL A 98 -0.11 5.09 15.24
C VAL A 98 -1.29 4.47 14.51
N ALA A 99 -1.11 3.27 13.95
CA ALA A 99 -2.20 2.56 13.29
C ALA A 99 -3.37 2.31 14.26
N LEU A 100 -3.09 1.81 15.46
CA LEU A 100 -4.10 1.59 16.48
C LEU A 100 -4.80 2.88 16.91
N LEU A 101 -4.04 3.98 17.08
CA LEU A 101 -4.61 5.28 17.38
C LEU A 101 -5.53 5.77 16.25
N ALA A 102 -5.11 5.61 15.01
CA ALA A 102 -5.93 5.99 13.85
C ALA A 102 -7.22 5.18 13.78
N ILE A 103 -7.17 3.86 14.03
CA ILE A 103 -8.37 3.00 14.12
C ILE A 103 -9.30 3.48 15.24
N ALA A 104 -8.77 3.77 16.42
CA ALA A 104 -9.55 4.25 17.55
C ALA A 104 -10.26 5.58 17.22
N LEU A 105 -9.54 6.53 16.59
CA LEU A 105 -10.13 7.80 16.15
C LEU A 105 -11.24 7.60 15.10
N GLN A 106 -11.03 6.69 14.15
CA GLN A 106 -12.05 6.34 13.15
C GLN A 106 -13.31 5.77 13.79
N ILE A 107 -13.17 4.94 14.84
CA ILE A 107 -14.30 4.38 15.60
C ILE A 107 -15.06 5.49 16.36
N ILE A 108 -14.32 6.42 16.98
CA ILE A 108 -14.92 7.54 17.73
C ILE A 108 -15.70 8.48 16.80
N ILE A 109 -15.11 8.81 15.62
CA ILE A 109 -15.70 9.79 14.69
C ILE A 109 -16.79 9.14 13.85
N GLY A 110 -16.58 7.92 13.40
CA GLY A 110 -17.42 7.27 12.39
C GLY A 110 -18.18 6.06 12.90
N GLU A 111 -18.05 5.68 14.18
CA GLU A 111 -18.57 4.42 14.73
C GLU A 111 -18.04 3.17 13.99
N ALA A 112 -18.14 2.00 14.58
CA ALA A 112 -17.70 0.73 13.97
C ALA A 112 -18.78 0.17 13.01
N LYS A 113 -19.22 0.99 12.03
CA LYS A 113 -20.25 0.60 11.06
C LYS A 113 -19.61 0.23 9.72
N LEU A 114 -20.24 -0.72 9.04
CA LEU A 114 -19.91 -1.04 7.66
C LEU A 114 -20.42 0.08 6.75
N ARG A 115 -19.54 0.59 5.89
CA ARG A 115 -19.83 1.68 4.95
C ARG A 115 -19.51 1.26 3.53
N ALA A 116 -20.27 1.80 2.59
CA ALA A 116 -19.97 1.72 1.17
C ALA A 116 -19.67 3.12 0.65
N ILE A 117 -18.84 3.17 -0.35
CA ILE A 117 -18.54 4.40 -1.10
C ILE A 117 -18.89 4.17 -2.57
N THR A 118 -19.45 5.18 -3.22
CA THR A 118 -19.80 5.08 -4.63
C THR A 118 -18.54 4.90 -5.49
N PRO A 119 -18.56 4.09 -6.55
CA PRO A 119 -17.42 3.96 -7.45
C PRO A 119 -17.00 5.31 -8.04
N MET A 120 -15.69 5.48 -8.26
CA MET A 120 -15.13 6.68 -8.92
C MET A 120 -15.58 6.77 -10.38
N LEU A 121 -15.69 5.62 -11.04
CA LEU A 121 -16.11 5.49 -12.42
C LEU A 121 -17.35 4.61 -12.48
N SER A 122 -18.46 5.18 -12.94
CA SER A 122 -19.71 4.48 -13.21
C SER A 122 -19.76 4.07 -14.68
N GLY A 123 -20.28 2.89 -14.97
CA GLY A 123 -20.43 2.39 -16.34
C GLY A 123 -20.88 0.94 -16.34
N ASP A 124 -21.16 0.42 -17.52
CA ASP A 124 -21.56 -0.96 -17.70
C ASP A 124 -20.41 -1.93 -17.39
N ASN A 125 -20.74 -3.01 -16.74
CA ASN A 125 -19.82 -4.11 -16.51
C ASN A 125 -19.61 -4.86 -17.84
N PHE A 126 -18.39 -5.31 -18.08
CA PHE A 126 -18.09 -6.15 -19.24
C PHE A 126 -17.45 -7.46 -18.77
N SER A 127 -17.55 -8.50 -19.59
CA SER A 127 -17.00 -9.82 -19.27
C SER A 127 -15.72 -10.08 -20.02
N VAL A 128 -14.66 -10.47 -19.28
CA VAL A 128 -13.36 -10.89 -19.83
C VAL A 128 -13.05 -12.29 -19.28
N PHE A 129 -12.89 -13.27 -20.17
CA PHE A 129 -12.63 -14.67 -19.81
C PHE A 129 -13.60 -15.24 -18.75
N GLY A 130 -14.89 -14.82 -18.80
CA GLY A 130 -15.90 -15.25 -17.85
C GLY A 130 -15.87 -14.52 -16.49
N ALA A 131 -15.00 -13.54 -16.31
CA ALA A 131 -15.02 -12.63 -15.17
C ALA A 131 -15.84 -11.38 -15.52
N VAL A 132 -16.61 -10.89 -14.56
CA VAL A 132 -17.27 -9.59 -14.62
C VAL A 132 -16.25 -8.54 -14.18
N VAL A 133 -15.83 -7.68 -15.10
CA VAL A 133 -14.91 -6.57 -14.85
C VAL A 133 -15.72 -5.29 -14.72
N LYS A 134 -15.53 -4.61 -13.61
CA LYS A 134 -16.17 -3.32 -13.32
C LYS A 134 -15.26 -2.17 -13.80
N PRO A 135 -15.80 -1.00 -14.17
CA PRO A 135 -14.98 0.17 -14.47
C PRO A 135 -14.00 0.54 -13.35
N GLN A 136 -14.37 0.31 -12.08
CA GLN A 136 -13.51 0.51 -10.92
C GLN A 136 -12.25 -0.39 -10.93
N ASP A 137 -12.34 -1.60 -11.47
CA ASP A 137 -11.22 -2.53 -11.58
C ASP A 137 -10.14 -1.98 -12.51
N LEU A 138 -10.56 -1.31 -13.60
CA LEU A 138 -9.65 -0.62 -14.51
C LEU A 138 -8.95 0.56 -13.84
N MET A 139 -9.63 1.26 -12.92
CA MET A 139 -9.02 2.35 -12.16
C MET A 139 -7.88 1.87 -11.26
N ILE A 140 -7.98 0.67 -10.68
CA ILE A 140 -6.90 0.08 -9.89
C ILE A 140 -5.68 -0.20 -10.76
N ILE A 141 -5.90 -0.84 -11.92
CA ILE A 141 -4.81 -1.16 -12.86
C ILE A 141 -4.17 0.13 -13.41
N ALA A 142 -5.00 1.11 -13.78
CA ALA A 142 -4.52 2.41 -14.24
C ALA A 142 -3.75 3.16 -13.13
N GLY A 143 -4.24 3.12 -11.88
CA GLY A 143 -3.58 3.70 -10.73
C GLY A 143 -2.19 3.09 -10.49
N LEU A 144 -2.06 1.76 -10.60
CA LEU A 144 -0.76 1.10 -10.53
C LEU A 144 0.15 1.52 -11.68
N ALA A 145 -0.36 1.56 -12.92
CA ALA A 145 0.42 1.95 -14.09
C ALA A 145 0.94 3.40 -13.96
N VAL A 146 0.07 4.34 -13.59
CA VAL A 146 0.46 5.74 -13.33
C VAL A 146 1.49 5.83 -12.22
N THR A 147 1.27 5.14 -11.11
CA THR A 147 2.23 5.08 -9.99
C THR A 147 3.58 4.54 -10.44
N GLY A 148 3.59 3.48 -11.24
CA GLY A 148 4.81 2.90 -11.80
C GLY A 148 5.58 3.89 -12.68
N VAL A 149 4.89 4.60 -13.56
CA VAL A 149 5.49 5.64 -14.42
C VAL A 149 6.06 6.78 -13.56
N VAL A 150 5.28 7.28 -12.60
CA VAL A 150 5.72 8.35 -11.68
C VAL A 150 6.98 7.92 -10.91
N LEU A 151 7.04 6.68 -10.41
CA LEU A 151 8.22 6.15 -9.73
C LEU A 151 9.44 6.07 -10.64
N VAL A 152 9.28 5.59 -11.88
CA VAL A 152 10.38 5.54 -12.86
C VAL A 152 10.92 6.94 -13.13
N LEU A 153 10.05 7.92 -13.36
CA LEU A 153 10.45 9.31 -13.57
C LEU A 153 11.09 9.91 -12.33
N PHE A 154 10.54 9.64 -11.14
CA PHE A 154 11.09 10.07 -9.87
C PHE A 154 12.52 9.57 -9.67
N PHE A 155 12.78 8.26 -9.84
CA PHE A 155 14.12 7.69 -9.66
C PHE A 155 15.13 8.08 -10.75
N ARG A 156 14.66 8.60 -11.90
CA ARG A 156 15.51 9.21 -12.93
C ARG A 156 15.81 10.69 -12.65
N SER A 157 15.11 11.33 -11.73
CA SER A 157 15.33 12.73 -11.37
C SER A 157 16.55 12.91 -10.45
N PRO A 158 17.12 14.13 -10.35
CA PRO A 158 18.18 14.43 -9.38
C PRO A 158 17.79 14.13 -7.94
N VAL A 159 16.50 14.32 -7.59
CA VAL A 159 15.99 14.03 -6.25
C VAL A 159 15.97 12.52 -5.98
N GLY A 160 15.56 11.71 -6.96
CA GLY A 160 15.60 10.26 -6.85
C GLY A 160 17.03 9.70 -6.75
N THR A 161 17.97 10.27 -7.49
CA THR A 161 19.40 9.90 -7.36
C THR A 161 19.99 10.31 -6.02
N ALA A 162 19.66 11.50 -5.49
CA ALA A 162 20.02 11.93 -4.15
C ALA A 162 19.48 10.97 -3.08
N LEU A 163 18.22 10.54 -3.24
CA LEU A 163 17.61 9.55 -2.36
C LEU A 163 18.35 8.21 -2.37
N LEU A 164 18.73 7.71 -3.54
CA LEU A 164 19.51 6.48 -3.65
C LEU A 164 20.89 6.63 -2.97
N ALA A 165 21.56 7.77 -3.13
CA ALA A 165 22.82 8.07 -2.46
C ALA A 165 22.66 8.06 -0.93
N THR A 166 21.60 8.68 -0.39
CA THR A 166 21.33 8.68 1.07
C THR A 166 21.04 7.28 1.60
N SER A 167 20.43 6.40 0.80
CA SER A 167 20.10 5.03 1.21
C SER A 167 21.31 4.09 1.20
N GLN A 168 22.32 4.38 0.38
CA GLN A 168 23.54 3.57 0.25
C GLN A 168 24.60 4.02 1.23
N GLU A 169 24.89 5.32 1.27
CA GLU A 169 25.96 5.88 2.10
C GLU A 169 25.50 7.23 2.71
N PRO A 170 24.78 7.20 3.85
CA PRO A 170 24.25 8.41 4.47
C PRO A 170 25.32 9.44 4.85
N THR A 171 26.51 8.97 5.25
CA THR A 171 27.62 9.85 5.66
C THR A 171 28.17 10.62 4.47
N ALA A 172 28.45 9.94 3.36
CA ALA A 172 28.91 10.57 2.13
C ALA A 172 27.87 11.54 1.55
N ALA A 173 26.59 11.16 1.58
CA ALA A 173 25.50 12.02 1.13
C ALA A 173 25.42 13.33 1.93
N ARG A 174 25.63 13.31 3.26
CA ARG A 174 25.71 14.52 4.10
C ARG A 174 26.90 15.40 3.73
N ILE A 175 28.06 14.82 3.49
CA ILE A 175 29.26 15.55 3.08
C ILE A 175 29.04 16.23 1.73
N ALA A 176 28.28 15.59 0.83
CA ALA A 176 27.87 16.16 -0.45
C ALA A 176 26.73 17.21 -0.34
N GLY A 177 26.30 17.57 0.88
CA GLY A 177 25.28 18.60 1.12
C GLY A 177 23.83 18.12 1.00
N ILE A 178 23.57 16.81 0.93
CA ILE A 178 22.21 16.26 0.85
C ILE A 178 21.61 16.19 2.24
N ASP A 179 20.45 16.84 2.44
CA ASP A 179 19.71 16.78 3.70
C ASP A 179 18.91 15.46 3.79
N ILE A 180 19.41 14.55 4.63
CA ILE A 180 18.80 13.23 4.86
C ILE A 180 17.38 13.35 5.42
N ASN A 181 17.11 14.36 6.26
CA ASN A 181 15.77 14.52 6.84
C ASN A 181 14.75 14.95 5.78
N GLN A 182 15.14 15.80 4.84
CA GLN A 182 14.28 16.16 3.71
C GLN A 182 14.03 14.95 2.81
N MET A 183 15.04 14.14 2.54
CA MET A 183 14.91 12.91 1.75
C MET A 183 13.99 11.90 2.45
N SER A 184 14.14 11.71 3.76
CA SER A 184 13.24 10.86 4.56
C SER A 184 11.79 11.34 4.46
N MET A 185 11.57 12.64 4.71
CA MET A 185 10.23 13.24 4.68
C MET A 185 9.56 13.09 3.32
N LEU A 186 10.31 13.28 2.22
CA LEU A 186 9.81 13.11 0.86
C LEU A 186 9.39 11.65 0.61
N VAL A 187 10.20 10.69 1.02
CA VAL A 187 9.89 9.25 0.86
C VAL A 187 8.63 8.87 1.62
N TRP A 188 8.50 9.33 2.87
CA TRP A 188 7.30 9.07 3.66
C TRP A 188 6.06 9.71 3.07
N GLY A 189 6.19 10.92 2.51
CA GLY A 189 5.09 11.58 1.78
C GLY A 189 4.67 10.82 0.52
N VAL A 190 5.63 10.38 -0.31
CA VAL A 190 5.35 9.60 -1.53
C VAL A 190 4.78 8.22 -1.20
N ALA A 191 5.32 7.55 -0.18
CA ALA A 191 4.77 6.27 0.25
C ALA A 191 3.35 6.41 0.81
N ALA A 192 3.07 7.48 1.56
CA ALA A 192 1.74 7.80 2.06
C ALA A 192 0.75 8.10 0.92
N LEU A 193 1.21 8.76 -0.15
CA LEU A 193 0.42 8.94 -1.38
C LEU A 193 -0.04 7.58 -1.93
N PHE A 194 0.85 6.59 -2.01
CA PHE A 194 0.49 5.25 -2.51
C PHE A 194 -0.47 4.53 -1.58
N GLY A 195 -0.30 4.66 -0.26
CA GLY A 195 -1.25 4.13 0.73
C GLY A 195 -2.64 4.75 0.58
N ALA A 196 -2.72 6.07 0.45
CA ALA A 196 -3.96 6.81 0.25
C ALA A 196 -4.65 6.40 -1.06
N LEU A 197 -3.90 6.34 -2.17
CA LEU A 197 -4.42 5.87 -3.46
C LEU A 197 -4.95 4.44 -3.38
N ALA A 198 -4.20 3.53 -2.75
CA ALA A 198 -4.65 2.15 -2.57
C ALA A 198 -5.97 2.08 -1.78
N GLY A 199 -6.09 2.85 -0.69
CA GLY A 199 -7.32 2.93 0.10
C GLY A 199 -8.51 3.40 -0.71
N LEU A 200 -8.36 4.51 -1.45
CA LEU A 200 -9.41 5.07 -2.29
C LEU A 200 -9.83 4.14 -3.43
N LEU A 201 -8.89 3.43 -4.04
CA LEU A 201 -9.16 2.51 -5.15
C LEU A 201 -9.85 1.22 -4.69
N PHE A 202 -9.54 0.72 -3.48
CA PHE A 202 -10.18 -0.46 -2.93
C PHE A 202 -11.55 -0.18 -2.31
N ALA A 203 -11.77 1.00 -1.75
CA ALA A 203 -12.97 1.33 -1.01
C ALA A 203 -14.30 1.13 -1.78
N PRO A 204 -14.40 1.42 -3.09
CA PRO A 204 -15.63 1.16 -3.85
C PRO A 204 -15.88 -0.31 -4.18
N ILE A 205 -14.88 -1.19 -4.03
CA ILE A 205 -15.01 -2.63 -4.30
C ILE A 205 -15.52 -3.35 -3.06
N ASP A 206 -14.97 -2.97 -1.91
CA ASP A 206 -15.28 -3.57 -0.62
C ASP A 206 -16.01 -2.56 0.25
N ALA A 207 -17.04 -3.01 0.94
CA ALA A 207 -17.54 -2.23 2.05
C ALA A 207 -16.44 -2.11 3.14
N PHE A 208 -16.26 -0.92 3.69
CA PHE A 208 -15.16 -0.63 4.59
C PHE A 208 -15.61 -0.32 6.01
N THR A 209 -14.75 -0.63 6.96
CA THR A 209 -14.89 -0.34 8.40
C THR A 209 -13.62 0.35 8.88
N PRO A 210 -13.58 0.92 10.10
CA PRO A 210 -12.31 1.36 10.70
C PRO A 210 -11.24 0.27 10.60
N GLY A 211 -10.06 0.63 10.13
CA GLY A 211 -8.94 -0.30 9.99
C GLY A 211 -8.99 -1.26 8.79
N PHE A 212 -9.91 -1.08 7.82
CA PHE A 212 -10.10 -2.07 6.74
C PHE A 212 -8.85 -2.35 5.93
N MET A 213 -8.04 -1.34 5.64
CA MET A 213 -6.81 -1.53 4.89
C MET A 213 -5.76 -2.29 5.71
N THR A 214 -5.63 -1.99 7.00
CA THR A 214 -4.69 -2.68 7.88
C THR A 214 -5.11 -4.14 8.08
N GLN A 215 -6.39 -4.40 8.30
CA GLN A 215 -6.90 -5.75 8.59
C GLN A 215 -6.91 -6.67 7.37
N ARG A 216 -7.22 -6.13 6.18
CA ARG A 216 -7.43 -6.96 4.97
C ARG A 216 -6.35 -6.82 3.91
N ARG A 217 -5.65 -5.68 3.82
CA ARG A 217 -4.80 -5.35 2.68
C ARG A 217 -3.32 -5.16 3.04
N LEU A 218 -3.02 -4.82 4.30
CA LEU A 218 -1.64 -4.60 4.74
C LEU A 218 -0.82 -5.89 4.71
N ILE A 219 -1.37 -7.01 5.24
CA ILE A 219 -0.66 -8.29 5.28
C ILE A 219 -0.38 -8.83 3.87
N PRO A 220 -1.37 -8.93 2.94
CA PRO A 220 -1.09 -9.31 1.56
C PRO A 220 -0.10 -8.36 0.87
N GLY A 221 -0.23 -7.05 1.06
CA GLY A 221 0.71 -6.06 0.51
C GLY A 221 2.13 -6.20 1.06
N PHE A 222 2.27 -6.47 2.37
CA PHE A 222 3.56 -6.76 2.99
C PHE A 222 4.15 -8.07 2.44
N THR A 223 3.34 -9.11 2.32
CA THR A 223 3.73 -10.39 1.72
C THR A 223 4.19 -10.20 0.27
N ALA A 224 3.49 -9.38 -0.51
CA ALA A 224 3.89 -9.01 -1.86
C ALA A 224 5.26 -8.32 -1.89
N ALA A 225 5.53 -7.40 -0.96
CA ALA A 225 6.81 -6.73 -0.82
C ALA A 225 7.95 -7.73 -0.48
N VAL A 226 7.69 -8.69 0.42
CA VAL A 226 8.66 -9.72 0.81
C VAL A 226 8.92 -10.68 -0.35
N ILE A 227 7.88 -11.21 -0.98
CA ILE A 227 7.99 -12.13 -2.13
C ILE A 227 8.71 -11.45 -3.28
N GLY A 228 8.34 -10.21 -3.59
CA GLY A 228 8.96 -9.45 -4.65
C GLY A 228 10.42 -9.11 -4.39
N GLY A 229 10.78 -8.99 -3.12
CA GLY A 229 12.07 -8.52 -2.62
C GLY A 229 11.96 -7.11 -2.05
N ILE A 230 12.19 -7.01 -0.76
CA ILE A 230 11.92 -5.82 0.09
C ILE A 230 12.71 -4.55 -0.31
N THR A 231 13.70 -4.68 -1.19
CA THR A 231 14.50 -3.57 -1.74
C THR A 231 14.23 -3.31 -3.23
N SER A 232 13.34 -4.10 -3.85
CA SER A 232 13.08 -4.06 -5.29
C SER A 232 11.68 -3.51 -5.60
N LEU A 233 11.58 -2.30 -6.15
CA LEU A 233 10.30 -1.73 -6.58
C LEU A 233 9.65 -2.53 -7.72
N PRO A 234 10.36 -2.98 -8.78
CA PRO A 234 9.78 -3.91 -9.74
C PRO A 234 9.35 -5.23 -9.10
N GLY A 235 10.11 -5.70 -8.10
CA GLY A 235 9.76 -6.87 -7.31
C GLY A 235 8.44 -6.70 -6.58
N ALA A 236 8.19 -5.55 -5.97
CA ALA A 236 6.92 -5.26 -5.30
C ALA A 236 5.70 -5.40 -6.24
N VAL A 237 5.84 -4.97 -7.50
CA VAL A 237 4.79 -5.13 -8.51
C VAL A 237 4.56 -6.60 -8.86
N VAL A 238 5.64 -7.34 -9.15
CA VAL A 238 5.56 -8.78 -9.44
C VAL A 238 4.99 -9.55 -8.25
N GLY A 239 5.45 -9.24 -7.03
CA GLY A 239 4.95 -9.82 -5.79
C GLY A 239 3.47 -9.52 -5.56
N GLY A 240 3.02 -8.29 -5.88
CA GLY A 240 1.61 -7.90 -5.81
C GLY A 240 0.73 -8.78 -6.69
N PHE A 241 1.08 -8.93 -7.96
CA PHE A 241 0.36 -9.82 -8.87
C PHE A 241 0.43 -11.28 -8.45
N ALA A 242 1.58 -11.76 -7.98
CA ALA A 242 1.72 -13.13 -7.51
C ALA A 242 0.78 -13.41 -6.32
N ILE A 243 0.74 -12.52 -5.33
CA ILE A 243 -0.13 -12.67 -4.16
C ILE A 243 -1.60 -12.54 -4.53
N GLY A 244 -1.97 -11.59 -5.39
CA GLY A 244 -3.36 -11.45 -5.85
C GLY A 244 -3.85 -12.70 -6.57
N LEU A 245 -3.01 -13.31 -7.41
CA LEU A 245 -3.32 -14.57 -8.09
C LEU A 245 -3.44 -15.73 -7.07
N ILE A 246 -2.50 -15.89 -6.15
CA ILE A 246 -2.52 -16.93 -5.13
C ILE A 246 -3.81 -16.82 -4.30
N GLU A 247 -4.12 -15.64 -3.78
CA GLU A 247 -5.33 -15.39 -3.00
C GLU A 247 -6.59 -15.74 -3.78
N SER A 248 -6.69 -15.27 -5.02
CA SER A 248 -7.86 -15.51 -5.86
C SER A 248 -8.04 -16.99 -6.24
N TYR A 249 -6.94 -17.69 -6.54
CA TYR A 249 -7.01 -19.12 -6.83
C TYR A 249 -7.34 -19.95 -5.59
N PHE A 250 -6.74 -19.65 -4.44
CA PHE A 250 -7.05 -20.36 -3.20
C PHE A 250 -8.50 -20.12 -2.77
N GLY A 251 -8.99 -18.87 -2.88
CA GLY A 251 -10.39 -18.56 -2.64
C GLY A 251 -11.34 -19.29 -3.58
N HIS A 252 -11.00 -19.38 -4.87
CA HIS A 252 -11.82 -20.07 -5.87
C HIS A 252 -11.82 -21.61 -5.71
N LEU A 253 -10.68 -22.22 -5.40
CA LEU A 253 -10.54 -23.69 -5.33
C LEU A 253 -10.98 -24.26 -3.98
N LEU A 254 -10.72 -23.57 -2.89
CA LEU A 254 -10.89 -24.07 -1.53
C LEU A 254 -11.89 -23.27 -0.69
N GLY A 255 -12.38 -22.12 -1.18
CA GLY A 255 -13.25 -21.23 -0.42
C GLY A 255 -14.60 -21.83 -0.04
N GLU A 256 -15.11 -22.78 -0.82
CA GLU A 256 -16.32 -23.52 -0.49
C GLU A 256 -16.12 -24.52 0.66
N THR A 257 -14.92 -25.08 0.78
CA THR A 257 -14.56 -26.10 1.78
C THR A 257 -13.94 -25.47 3.03
N ILE A 258 -13.10 -24.45 2.86
CA ILE A 258 -12.32 -23.83 3.92
C ILE A 258 -12.61 -22.32 3.96
N ARG A 259 -13.27 -21.85 5.02
CA ARG A 259 -13.46 -20.41 5.24
C ARG A 259 -12.10 -19.74 5.45
N GLY A 260 -11.81 -18.67 4.68
CA GLY A 260 -10.53 -17.96 4.74
C GLY A 260 -9.40 -18.65 3.98
N ALA A 261 -9.71 -19.52 3.02
CA ALA A 261 -8.74 -20.19 2.16
C ALA A 261 -7.84 -19.20 1.41
N ASP A 262 -8.38 -18.07 1.01
CA ASP A 262 -7.71 -16.91 0.43
C ASP A 262 -6.55 -16.42 1.31
N GLY A 263 -6.81 -16.14 2.58
CA GLY A 263 -5.79 -15.74 3.56
C GLY A 263 -4.77 -16.84 3.87
N LEU A 264 -5.20 -18.11 3.90
CA LEU A 264 -4.29 -19.25 4.07
C LEU A 264 -3.30 -19.35 2.91
N GLY A 265 -3.75 -19.12 1.67
CA GLY A 265 -2.88 -19.07 0.50
C GLY A 265 -1.80 -17.98 0.61
N VAL A 266 -2.17 -16.80 1.06
CA VAL A 266 -1.22 -15.69 1.29
C VAL A 266 -0.20 -16.04 2.37
N LEU A 267 -0.64 -16.60 3.50
CA LEU A 267 0.25 -17.02 4.59
C LEU A 267 1.20 -18.15 4.14
N ALA A 268 0.68 -19.17 3.45
CA ALA A 268 1.50 -20.25 2.92
C ALA A 268 2.57 -19.74 1.95
N ALA A 269 2.21 -18.81 1.06
CA ALA A 269 3.15 -18.17 0.13
C ALA A 269 4.24 -17.38 0.87
N LEU A 270 3.87 -16.63 1.92
CA LEU A 270 4.83 -15.90 2.75
C LEU A 270 5.84 -16.86 3.41
N LEU A 271 5.35 -17.89 4.07
CA LEU A 271 6.21 -18.87 4.74
C LEU A 271 7.10 -19.61 3.75
N ALA A 272 6.56 -20.02 2.61
CA ALA A 272 7.33 -20.71 1.56
C ALA A 272 8.48 -19.83 1.05
N VAL A 273 8.23 -18.55 0.77
CA VAL A 273 9.28 -17.64 0.28
C VAL A 273 10.32 -17.35 1.37
N LEU A 274 9.91 -17.15 2.62
CA LEU A 274 10.86 -16.93 3.72
C LEU A 274 11.79 -18.12 3.94
N VAL A 275 11.30 -19.37 3.72
CA VAL A 275 12.11 -20.59 3.88
C VAL A 275 12.98 -20.84 2.65
N ILE A 276 12.43 -20.70 1.43
CA ILE A 276 13.12 -21.11 0.18
C ILE A 276 14.03 -19.99 -0.32
N ARG A 277 13.56 -18.74 -0.27
CA ARG A 277 14.26 -17.58 -0.83
C ARG A 277 14.02 -16.30 -0.02
N PRO A 278 14.65 -16.16 1.16
CA PRO A 278 14.39 -15.04 2.10
C PRO A 278 14.68 -13.64 1.52
N GLN A 279 15.43 -13.56 0.41
CA GLN A 279 15.71 -12.30 -0.29
C GLN A 279 14.58 -11.88 -1.25
N GLY A 280 13.57 -12.74 -1.46
CA GLY A 280 12.51 -12.55 -2.45
C GLY A 280 12.96 -12.85 -3.89
N LEU A 281 12.02 -12.65 -4.84
CA LEU A 281 12.24 -13.03 -6.26
C LEU A 281 13.26 -12.11 -6.96
N LEU A 282 13.19 -10.80 -6.72
CA LEU A 282 14.00 -9.77 -7.36
C LEU A 282 14.82 -8.94 -6.34
N GLY A 283 14.96 -9.41 -5.10
CA GLY A 283 15.83 -8.81 -4.09
C GLY A 283 17.30 -9.05 -4.44
N LYS A 284 18.15 -8.05 -4.20
CA LYS A 284 19.61 -8.22 -4.26
C LYS A 284 20.08 -8.73 -2.91
N ALA A 285 21.02 -9.66 -2.91
CA ALA A 285 21.78 -10.01 -1.72
C ALA A 285 22.42 -8.74 -1.15
N ALA A 286 22.23 -8.50 0.14
CA ALA A 286 22.85 -7.38 0.84
C ALA A 286 24.34 -7.66 1.08
#